data_5c9eb5ad0668fb3868fd77c1ba379a48
#
_entry.id   5c9eb5ad0668fb3868fd77c1ba379a48
#
_cell.length_a   1.000
_cell.length_b   1.000
_cell.length_c   1.000
_cell.angle_alpha   90.00
_cell.angle_beta   90.00
_cell.angle_gamma   90.00
#
_symmetry.space_group_name_H-M   'P 1'
#
loop_
_entity.id
_entity.type
_entity.pdbx_description
1 polymer ?
#
loop_
_entity_poly.entity_id
_entity_poly.type
_entity_poly.pdbx_seq_one_letter_code
_entity_poly.pdbx_strand_id
1 'polypeptide(L)'
;GSGVGGGSLGYANVLMKPEDKFFEYPSWNHLVEWKTVLEPHYETARRMLGVTPNPRSWPADGILNEIAKRLETEESFRSTEVGVFFGQDDIVEGEEVNDPYFGGEGPPRNTCIHCGGCMVGCRYNAKNTLDKNYLYLAEKYGALIWPECEARDIRPLPPNQPDGARYEVIYRSSTRWFARRERRVRARNVVLSASSLGTTGLLFRCRDQTGSLPRIS
;
A
#
# COMPACT_ATOMS: atom_id res chain seq x y z
N GLY A 1 -7.51 6.40 10.31
CA GLY A 1 -7.33 5.06 10.88
C GLY A 1 -6.00 4.48 10.46
N SER A 2 -5.52 3.50 11.17
CA SER A 2 -4.32 2.73 10.84
C SER A 2 -4.65 1.23 10.96
N GLY A 3 -4.02 0.40 10.12
CA GLY A 3 -4.24 -1.04 10.13
C GLY A 3 -3.17 -1.76 9.32
N VAL A 4 -3.11 -3.09 9.44
CA VAL A 4 -2.25 -3.93 8.61
C VAL A 4 -2.72 -3.81 7.16
N GLY A 5 -1.82 -3.38 6.26
CA GLY A 5 -2.16 -3.01 4.89
C GLY A 5 -2.16 -1.49 4.63
N GLY A 6 -2.11 -0.67 5.69
CA GLY A 6 -1.95 0.78 5.58
C GLY A 6 -3.00 1.46 4.72
N GLY A 7 -2.57 2.39 3.85
CA GLY A 7 -3.46 3.15 2.96
C GLY A 7 -4.26 2.30 1.96
N SER A 8 -3.81 1.06 1.68
CA SER A 8 -4.53 0.18 0.77
C SER A 8 -5.91 -0.25 1.30
N LEU A 9 -6.13 -0.18 2.60
CA LEU A 9 -7.42 -0.53 3.21
C LEU A 9 -8.51 0.49 2.87
N GLY A 10 -8.16 1.78 2.77
CA GLY A 10 -9.11 2.88 2.63
C GLY A 10 -9.09 3.63 1.29
N TYR A 11 -8.22 3.28 0.32
CA TYR A 11 -8.20 3.95 -0.97
C TYR A 11 -9.32 3.46 -1.91
N ALA A 12 -9.64 4.27 -2.92
CA ALA A 12 -10.68 3.96 -3.90
C ALA A 12 -10.25 2.96 -4.98
N ASN A 13 -9.17 2.21 -4.75
CA ASN A 13 -8.55 1.21 -5.63
C ASN A 13 -8.01 1.69 -6.99
N VAL A 14 -8.02 2.98 -7.26
CA VAL A 14 -7.44 3.56 -8.50
C VAL A 14 -5.92 3.47 -8.46
N LEU A 15 -5.34 2.91 -9.51
CA LEU A 15 -3.91 2.64 -9.64
C LEU A 15 -3.41 3.01 -11.05
N MET A 16 -3.57 4.27 -11.43
CA MET A 16 -3.15 4.80 -12.72
C MET A 16 -1.65 5.09 -12.72
N LYS A 17 -0.98 4.79 -13.83
CA LYS A 17 0.36 5.28 -14.12
C LYS A 17 0.28 6.77 -14.49
N PRO A 18 1.21 7.62 -14.02
CA PRO A 18 1.27 9.01 -14.45
C PRO A 18 1.45 9.14 -15.97
N GLU A 19 0.91 10.20 -16.54
CA GLU A 19 1.14 10.56 -17.95
C GLU A 19 2.60 10.99 -18.19
N ASP A 20 3.06 10.91 -19.44
CA ASP A 20 4.43 11.21 -19.82
C ASP A 20 4.89 12.59 -19.39
N LYS A 21 4.02 13.61 -19.49
CA LYS A 21 4.31 14.99 -19.05
C LYS A 21 4.75 15.09 -17.58
N PHE A 22 4.36 14.13 -16.72
CA PHE A 22 4.80 14.10 -15.34
C PHE A 22 6.31 13.83 -15.22
N PHE A 23 6.84 12.95 -16.07
CA PHE A 23 8.25 12.59 -16.06
C PHE A 23 9.13 13.68 -16.69
N GLU A 24 8.55 14.55 -17.51
CA GLU A 24 9.21 15.65 -18.20
C GLU A 24 9.26 16.95 -17.37
N TYR A 25 8.73 16.93 -16.14
CA TYR A 25 8.62 18.14 -15.33
C TYR A 25 10.00 18.72 -14.95
N PRO A 26 10.23 20.04 -15.14
CA PRO A 26 11.56 20.65 -15.00
C PRO A 26 12.25 20.46 -13.64
N SER A 27 11.46 20.24 -12.58
CA SER A 27 12.02 20.07 -11.23
C SER A 27 12.84 18.79 -11.06
N TRP A 28 12.67 17.78 -11.91
CA TRP A 28 13.35 16.49 -11.75
C TRP A 28 13.78 15.78 -13.05
N ASN A 29 13.30 16.22 -14.24
CA ASN A 29 13.66 15.57 -15.50
C ASN A 29 15.16 15.58 -15.81
N HIS A 30 15.88 16.58 -15.27
CA HIS A 30 17.33 16.70 -15.43
C HIS A 30 18.15 15.70 -14.61
N LEU A 31 17.54 15.00 -13.65
CA LEU A 31 18.24 14.07 -12.77
C LEU A 31 18.47 12.70 -13.42
N VAL A 32 17.47 12.18 -14.12
CA VAL A 32 17.54 10.89 -14.80
C VAL A 32 16.34 10.75 -15.76
N GLU A 33 16.44 9.84 -16.74
CA GLU A 33 15.30 9.49 -17.61
C GLU A 33 14.27 8.64 -16.85
N TRP A 34 13.43 9.34 -16.07
CA TRP A 34 12.50 8.73 -15.12
C TRP A 34 11.54 7.72 -15.74
N LYS A 35 11.04 7.99 -16.94
CA LYS A 35 10.12 7.09 -17.63
C LYS A 35 10.75 5.71 -17.85
N THR A 36 11.97 5.69 -18.36
CA THR A 36 12.72 4.46 -18.61
C THR A 36 13.08 3.72 -17.33
N VAL A 37 13.57 4.47 -16.32
CA VAL A 37 14.01 3.87 -15.04
C VAL A 37 12.82 3.31 -14.24
N LEU A 38 11.68 3.97 -14.25
CA LEU A 38 10.52 3.58 -13.44
C LEU A 38 9.63 2.54 -14.13
N GLU A 39 9.73 2.35 -15.45
CA GLU A 39 8.87 1.41 -16.19
C GLU A 39 8.86 -0.01 -15.59
N PRO A 40 9.99 -0.68 -15.36
CA PRO A 40 9.99 -2.04 -14.79
C PRO A 40 9.43 -2.08 -13.37
N HIS A 41 9.52 -0.99 -12.62
CA HIS A 41 8.94 -0.87 -11.29
C HIS A 41 7.42 -0.70 -11.35
N TYR A 42 6.90 0.07 -12.32
CA TYR A 42 5.46 0.16 -12.57
C TYR A 42 4.87 -1.19 -12.99
N GLU A 43 5.53 -1.92 -13.89
CA GLU A 43 5.10 -3.26 -14.28
C GLU A 43 5.05 -4.22 -13.09
N THR A 44 6.08 -4.19 -12.25
CA THR A 44 6.11 -4.98 -11.01
C THR A 44 4.96 -4.62 -10.09
N ALA A 45 4.74 -3.31 -9.84
CA ALA A 45 3.65 -2.84 -9.00
C ALA A 45 2.27 -3.23 -9.57
N ARG A 46 2.06 -3.07 -10.88
CA ARG A 46 0.81 -3.45 -11.56
C ARG A 46 0.50 -4.93 -11.37
N ARG A 47 1.50 -5.79 -11.57
CA ARG A 47 1.37 -7.24 -11.35
C ARG A 47 1.06 -7.55 -9.89
N MET A 48 1.84 -7.02 -8.95
CA MET A 48 1.68 -7.29 -7.51
C MET A 48 0.36 -6.79 -6.94
N LEU A 49 -0.14 -5.68 -7.47
CA LEU A 49 -1.41 -5.08 -7.05
C LEU A 49 -2.60 -5.54 -7.89
N GLY A 50 -2.38 -6.43 -8.86
CA GLY A 50 -3.43 -6.95 -9.73
C GLY A 50 -4.21 -5.85 -10.44
N VAL A 51 -3.48 -4.90 -11.06
CA VAL A 51 -4.09 -3.75 -11.73
C VAL A 51 -4.76 -4.19 -13.02
N THR A 52 -6.01 -3.84 -13.18
CA THR A 52 -6.83 -4.13 -14.37
C THR A 52 -7.75 -2.96 -14.70
N PRO A 53 -8.10 -2.71 -15.96
CA PRO A 53 -9.15 -1.76 -16.31
C PRO A 53 -10.48 -2.17 -15.72
N ASN A 54 -11.29 -1.19 -15.26
CA ASN A 54 -12.66 -1.48 -14.84
C ASN A 54 -13.46 -1.95 -16.06
N PRO A 55 -14.04 -3.16 -16.03
CA PRO A 55 -14.74 -3.73 -17.19
C PRO A 55 -16.13 -3.13 -17.43
N ARG A 56 -16.68 -2.37 -16.48
CA ARG A 56 -18.01 -1.78 -16.59
C ARG A 56 -17.98 -0.26 -16.72
N SER A 57 -18.87 0.23 -17.58
CA SER A 57 -19.21 1.65 -17.66
C SER A 57 -20.58 1.91 -17.02
N TRP A 58 -20.67 2.98 -16.27
CA TRP A 58 -21.89 3.42 -15.59
C TRP A 58 -22.44 4.68 -16.27
N PRO A 59 -23.68 5.11 -15.97
CA PRO A 59 -24.25 6.31 -16.56
C PRO A 59 -23.36 7.56 -16.46
N ALA A 60 -22.62 7.72 -15.35
CA ALA A 60 -21.67 8.83 -15.16
C ALA A 60 -20.50 8.77 -16.17
N ASP A 61 -19.99 7.58 -16.45
CA ASP A 61 -18.91 7.41 -17.45
C ASP A 61 -19.41 7.76 -18.85
N GLY A 62 -20.66 7.41 -19.17
CA GLY A 62 -21.30 7.82 -20.41
C GLY A 62 -21.40 9.34 -20.56
N ILE A 63 -21.77 10.05 -19.50
CA ILE A 63 -21.80 11.52 -19.49
C ILE A 63 -20.40 12.10 -19.71
N LEU A 64 -19.38 11.57 -19.03
CA LEU A 64 -18.00 12.02 -19.20
C LEU A 64 -17.50 11.78 -20.63
N ASN A 65 -17.84 10.66 -21.23
CA ASN A 65 -17.48 10.38 -22.62
C ASN A 65 -18.15 11.37 -23.60
N GLU A 66 -19.41 11.69 -23.39
CA GLU A 66 -20.08 12.71 -24.21
C GLU A 66 -19.46 14.11 -24.04
N ILE A 67 -19.00 14.46 -22.84
CA ILE A 67 -18.24 15.70 -22.60
C ILE A 67 -16.91 15.66 -23.35
N ALA A 68 -16.18 14.54 -23.28
CA ALA A 68 -14.91 14.38 -23.99
C ALA A 68 -15.09 14.56 -25.51
N LYS A 69 -16.15 13.98 -26.10
CA LYS A 69 -16.48 14.18 -27.51
C LYS A 69 -16.72 15.65 -27.86
N ARG A 70 -17.50 16.36 -27.03
CA ARG A 70 -17.78 17.79 -27.24
C ARG A 70 -16.54 18.68 -27.13
N LEU A 71 -15.55 18.24 -26.35
CA LEU A 71 -14.27 18.93 -26.18
C LEU A 71 -13.20 18.46 -27.18
N GLU A 72 -13.54 17.57 -28.10
CA GLU A 72 -12.62 16.97 -29.07
C GLU A 72 -11.42 16.27 -28.40
N THR A 73 -11.66 15.64 -27.22
CA THR A 73 -10.66 14.93 -26.41
C THR A 73 -11.06 13.46 -26.17
N GLU A 74 -11.88 12.88 -27.02
CA GLU A 74 -12.43 11.53 -26.90
C GLU A 74 -11.34 10.48 -26.75
N GLU A 75 -10.22 10.63 -27.43
CA GLU A 75 -9.06 9.72 -27.33
C GLU A 75 -8.43 9.65 -25.93
N SER A 76 -8.68 10.65 -25.08
CA SER A 76 -8.24 10.66 -23.67
C SER A 76 -9.17 9.87 -22.75
N PHE A 77 -10.39 9.56 -23.20
CA PHE A 77 -11.36 8.80 -22.40
C PHE A 77 -11.00 7.32 -22.36
N ARG A 78 -10.82 6.81 -21.16
CA ARG A 78 -10.48 5.40 -20.94
C ARG A 78 -11.06 4.88 -19.64
N SER A 79 -11.29 3.57 -19.54
CA SER A 79 -11.62 2.92 -18.29
C SER A 79 -10.52 3.11 -17.25
N THR A 80 -10.92 3.43 -16.01
CA THR A 80 -9.97 3.62 -14.90
C THR A 80 -9.31 2.30 -14.55
N GLU A 81 -7.99 2.31 -14.42
CA GLU A 81 -7.21 1.19 -13.91
C GLU A 81 -7.35 1.06 -12.40
N VAL A 82 -7.70 -0.12 -11.93
CA VAL A 82 -8.05 -0.37 -10.52
C VAL A 82 -7.43 -1.67 -10.01
N GLY A 83 -7.15 -1.71 -8.70
CA GLY A 83 -6.68 -2.91 -8.01
C GLY A 83 -7.85 -3.75 -7.49
N VAL A 84 -8.64 -4.32 -8.37
CA VAL A 84 -9.80 -5.14 -8.05
C VAL A 84 -9.82 -6.38 -8.93
N PHE A 85 -10.15 -7.52 -8.35
CA PHE A 85 -10.33 -8.75 -9.11
C PHE A 85 -11.76 -8.85 -9.65
N PHE A 86 -11.91 -8.84 -10.97
CA PHE A 86 -13.20 -8.98 -11.63
C PHE A 86 -13.49 -10.40 -12.14
N GLY A 87 -12.50 -11.30 -12.04
CA GLY A 87 -12.58 -12.63 -12.63
C GLY A 87 -12.00 -12.67 -14.05
N GLN A 88 -12.08 -13.83 -14.64
CA GLN A 88 -11.84 -14.08 -16.06
C GLN A 88 -13.20 -14.45 -16.69
N ASP A 89 -13.23 -14.60 -18.01
CA ASP A 89 -14.43 -15.03 -18.73
C ASP A 89 -15.02 -16.30 -18.08
N ASP A 90 -16.35 -16.34 -17.95
CA ASP A 90 -17.15 -17.45 -17.35
C ASP A 90 -17.18 -17.54 -15.81
N ILE A 91 -16.53 -16.65 -15.05
CA ILE A 91 -16.61 -16.65 -13.59
C ILE A 91 -17.75 -15.75 -13.12
N VAL A 92 -18.61 -16.29 -12.24
CA VAL A 92 -19.77 -15.57 -11.69
C VAL A 92 -19.34 -14.52 -10.67
N GLU A 93 -20.05 -13.38 -10.64
CA GLU A 93 -19.83 -12.34 -9.62
C GLU A 93 -19.94 -12.89 -8.20
N GLY A 94 -18.95 -12.58 -7.35
CA GLY A 94 -18.87 -13.06 -5.97
C GLY A 94 -18.25 -14.46 -5.82
N GLU A 95 -18.00 -15.17 -6.92
CA GLU A 95 -17.39 -16.50 -6.89
C GLU A 95 -15.97 -16.47 -6.36
N GLU A 96 -15.62 -17.45 -5.52
CA GLU A 96 -14.28 -17.63 -5.01
C GLU A 96 -13.45 -18.47 -5.97
N VAL A 97 -12.23 -17.99 -6.24
CA VAL A 97 -11.23 -18.70 -7.01
C VAL A 97 -9.93 -18.80 -6.21
N ASN A 98 -9.17 -19.85 -6.46
CA ASN A 98 -7.81 -19.95 -5.96
C ASN A 98 -6.96 -18.80 -6.52
N ASP A 99 -5.84 -18.50 -5.86
CA ASP A 99 -4.97 -17.39 -6.21
C ASP A 99 -4.87 -17.09 -7.72
N PRO A 100 -5.36 -15.94 -8.19
CA PRO A 100 -5.33 -15.59 -9.61
C PRO A 100 -4.07 -14.81 -10.02
N TYR A 101 -3.13 -14.52 -9.09
CA TYR A 101 -2.05 -13.56 -9.31
C TYR A 101 -0.65 -14.12 -9.15
N PHE A 102 -0.45 -15.09 -8.25
CA PHE A 102 0.89 -15.50 -7.80
C PHE A 102 1.19 -16.99 -8.03
N GLY A 103 0.56 -17.57 -9.04
CA GLY A 103 0.81 -18.98 -9.42
C GLY A 103 0.41 -20.01 -8.37
N GLY A 104 -0.60 -19.70 -7.56
CA GLY A 104 -1.08 -20.54 -6.47
C GLY A 104 -0.39 -20.28 -5.13
N GLU A 105 0.51 -19.31 -5.07
CA GLU A 105 1.19 -18.95 -3.82
C GLU A 105 0.46 -17.90 -2.99
N GLY A 106 -0.46 -17.17 -3.61
CA GLY A 106 -1.26 -16.15 -2.96
C GLY A 106 -2.54 -16.69 -2.32
N PRO A 107 -3.32 -15.83 -1.65
CA PRO A 107 -4.59 -16.20 -1.05
C PRO A 107 -5.71 -16.33 -2.11
N PRO A 108 -6.78 -17.09 -1.83
CA PRO A 108 -7.97 -17.12 -2.68
C PRO A 108 -8.60 -15.72 -2.77
N ARG A 109 -9.31 -15.48 -3.86
CA ARG A 109 -9.97 -14.20 -4.15
C ARG A 109 -11.40 -14.44 -4.60
N ASN A 110 -12.29 -13.49 -4.33
CA ASN A 110 -13.61 -13.50 -4.91
C ASN A 110 -13.72 -12.43 -6.00
N THR A 111 -14.52 -12.70 -7.00
CA THR A 111 -14.80 -11.72 -8.05
C THR A 111 -15.62 -10.55 -7.50
N CYS A 112 -15.43 -9.37 -8.09
CA CYS A 112 -16.13 -8.16 -7.67
C CYS A 112 -17.63 -8.23 -8.01
N ILE A 113 -18.50 -7.85 -7.07
CA ILE A 113 -19.94 -7.73 -7.28
C ILE A 113 -20.39 -6.29 -7.58
N HIS A 114 -19.46 -5.39 -7.86
CA HIS A 114 -19.70 -3.98 -8.18
C HIS A 114 -20.51 -3.17 -7.14
N CYS A 115 -20.35 -3.48 -5.86
CA CYS A 115 -21.11 -2.86 -4.76
C CYS A 115 -20.71 -1.41 -4.43
N GLY A 116 -19.63 -0.86 -5.02
CA GLY A 116 -19.15 0.50 -4.76
C GLY A 116 -18.50 0.73 -3.38
N GLY A 117 -18.39 -0.28 -2.53
CA GLY A 117 -17.92 -0.15 -1.14
C GLY A 117 -16.40 -0.07 -0.92
N CYS A 118 -15.59 0.14 -1.97
CA CYS A 118 -14.14 0.02 -1.90
C CYS A 118 -13.47 0.92 -0.87
N MET A 119 -13.97 2.14 -0.65
CA MET A 119 -13.39 3.11 0.29
C MET A 119 -13.65 2.78 1.76
N VAL A 120 -14.68 2.01 2.05
CA VAL A 120 -15.03 1.60 3.42
C VAL A 120 -14.59 0.16 3.74
N GLY A 121 -13.83 -0.44 2.84
CA GLY A 121 -13.33 -1.80 2.93
C GLY A 121 -14.14 -2.78 2.06
N CYS A 122 -13.45 -3.75 1.46
CA CYS A 122 -14.07 -4.77 0.62
C CYS A 122 -14.43 -6.00 1.43
N ARG A 123 -15.71 -6.20 1.73
CA ARG A 123 -16.19 -7.42 2.41
C ARG A 123 -16.25 -8.66 1.51
N TYR A 124 -16.12 -8.47 0.20
CA TYR A 124 -16.21 -9.53 -0.81
C TYR A 124 -14.86 -10.05 -1.28
N ASN A 125 -13.78 -9.70 -0.60
CA ASN A 125 -12.42 -10.19 -0.93
C ASN A 125 -11.94 -9.91 -2.38
N ALA A 126 -12.56 -8.96 -3.08
CA ALA A 126 -12.22 -8.62 -4.47
C ALA A 126 -11.14 -7.53 -4.59
N LYS A 127 -11.09 -6.57 -3.65
CA LYS A 127 -10.12 -5.47 -3.67
C LYS A 127 -8.72 -5.96 -3.28
N ASN A 128 -7.71 -5.56 -4.05
CA ASN A 128 -6.31 -5.88 -3.82
C ASN A 128 -5.70 -4.94 -2.78
N THR A 129 -5.82 -5.30 -1.51
CA THR A 129 -5.17 -4.66 -0.37
C THR A 129 -3.84 -5.34 -0.06
N LEU A 130 -2.89 -4.66 0.59
CA LEU A 130 -1.52 -5.17 0.78
C LEU A 130 -1.45 -6.45 1.64
N ASP A 131 -2.44 -6.71 2.47
CA ASP A 131 -2.59 -7.96 3.23
C ASP A 131 -2.85 -9.19 2.35
N LYS A 132 -3.19 -8.99 1.07
CA LYS A 132 -3.47 -10.05 0.10
C LYS A 132 -2.38 -10.26 -0.95
N ASN A 133 -1.32 -9.48 -0.87
CA ASN A 133 -0.17 -9.58 -1.79
C ASN A 133 1.15 -9.44 -1.03
N TYR A 134 1.76 -8.26 -0.94
CA TYR A 134 3.07 -8.09 -0.34
C TYR A 134 3.16 -8.59 1.10
N LEU A 135 2.17 -8.29 1.95
CA LEU A 135 2.21 -8.73 3.34
C LEU A 135 1.91 -10.22 3.48
N TYR A 136 0.96 -10.73 2.71
CA TYR A 136 0.67 -12.17 2.67
C TYR A 136 1.92 -12.98 2.29
N LEU A 137 2.59 -12.60 1.20
CA LEU A 137 3.80 -13.26 0.76
C LEU A 137 4.95 -13.08 1.77
N ALA A 138 5.08 -11.89 2.37
CA ALA A 138 6.08 -11.66 3.41
C ALA A 138 5.90 -12.60 4.60
N GLU A 139 4.68 -12.79 5.11
CA GLU A 139 4.39 -13.74 6.17
C GLU A 139 4.69 -15.19 5.74
N LYS A 140 4.29 -15.55 4.52
CA LYS A 140 4.58 -16.87 3.94
C LYS A 140 6.09 -17.16 3.90
N TYR A 141 6.91 -16.14 3.67
CA TYR A 141 8.37 -16.23 3.66
C TYR A 141 9.03 -15.91 5.01
N GLY A 142 8.27 -15.93 6.10
CA GLY A 142 8.79 -15.89 7.47
C GLY A 142 8.84 -14.53 8.13
N ALA A 143 8.28 -13.47 7.52
CA ALA A 143 8.10 -12.22 8.22
C ALA A 143 7.02 -12.33 9.30
N LEU A 144 7.24 -11.66 10.43
CA LEU A 144 6.26 -11.61 11.53
C LEU A 144 5.57 -10.26 11.52
N ILE A 145 4.26 -10.26 11.33
CA ILE A 145 3.42 -9.06 11.44
C ILE A 145 2.81 -8.99 12.84
N TRP A 146 3.08 -7.92 13.56
CA TRP A 146 2.50 -7.65 14.87
C TRP A 146 1.44 -6.58 14.76
N PRO A 147 0.16 -6.94 14.58
CA PRO A 147 -0.93 -5.99 14.54
C PRO A 147 -1.14 -5.32 15.91
N GLU A 148 -1.89 -4.23 15.92
CA GLU A 148 -2.23 -3.48 17.14
C GLU A 148 -1.02 -3.02 17.97
N CYS A 149 0.13 -2.83 17.34
CA CYS A 149 1.35 -2.34 17.95
C CYS A 149 1.69 -0.94 17.47
N GLU A 150 1.85 -0.01 18.41
CA GLU A 150 2.29 1.36 18.16
C GLU A 150 3.76 1.52 18.58
N ALA A 151 4.66 1.81 17.62
CA ALA A 151 6.02 2.17 17.94
C ALA A 151 6.05 3.53 18.64
N ARG A 152 6.81 3.62 19.74
CA ARG A 152 6.88 4.80 20.61
C ARG A 152 8.23 5.45 20.63
N ASP A 153 9.29 4.66 20.49
CA ASP A 153 10.67 5.14 20.57
C ASP A 153 11.60 4.22 19.81
N ILE A 154 12.70 4.78 19.33
CA ILE A 154 13.77 4.04 18.66
C ILE A 154 15.07 4.49 19.28
N ARG A 155 15.81 3.57 19.89
CA ARG A 155 17.04 3.83 20.60
C ARG A 155 18.22 3.17 19.93
N PRO A 156 19.23 3.88 19.48
CA PRO A 156 20.50 3.30 19.12
C PRO A 156 21.09 2.57 20.32
N LEU A 157 21.62 1.40 20.11
CA LEU A 157 22.33 0.61 21.14
C LEU A 157 23.84 0.89 21.05
N PRO A 158 24.56 0.73 22.16
CA PRO A 158 26.03 0.74 22.14
C PRO A 158 26.56 -0.30 21.13
N PRO A 159 27.73 -0.04 20.52
CA PRO A 159 28.35 -0.99 19.59
C PRO A 159 28.65 -2.35 20.24
N ASN A 160 28.80 -3.38 19.41
CA ASN A 160 29.22 -4.72 19.84
C ASN A 160 28.25 -5.45 20.78
N GLN A 161 26.93 -5.31 20.53
CA GLN A 161 25.95 -6.09 21.24
C GLN A 161 26.12 -7.61 20.92
N PRO A 162 25.98 -8.51 21.91
CA PRO A 162 26.16 -9.95 21.72
C PRO A 162 25.23 -10.58 20.67
N ASP A 163 24.03 -10.03 20.52
CA ASP A 163 23.01 -10.44 19.53
C ASP A 163 23.14 -9.72 18.18
N GLY A 164 24.14 -8.86 18.02
CA GLY A 164 24.36 -8.06 16.81
C GLY A 164 23.31 -6.95 16.59
N ALA A 165 22.45 -6.69 17.57
CA ALA A 165 21.46 -5.63 17.48
C ALA A 165 22.14 -4.25 17.53
N ARG A 166 21.60 -3.31 16.75
CA ARG A 166 22.04 -1.91 16.71
C ARG A 166 21.00 -0.95 17.23
N TYR A 167 19.76 -1.39 17.30
CA TYR A 167 18.60 -0.59 17.72
C TYR A 167 17.71 -1.39 18.65
N GLU A 168 17.06 -0.67 19.57
CA GLU A 168 15.93 -1.15 20.36
C GLU A 168 14.71 -0.32 20.00
N VAL A 169 13.62 -0.97 19.57
CA VAL A 169 12.34 -0.32 19.29
C VAL A 169 11.42 -0.57 20.47
N ILE A 170 10.89 0.51 21.06
CA ILE A 170 9.91 0.46 22.12
C ILE A 170 8.54 0.61 21.50
N TYR A 171 7.62 -0.29 21.84
CA TYR A 171 6.27 -0.29 21.34
C TYR A 171 5.27 -0.68 22.42
N ARG A 172 4.00 -0.36 22.20
CA ARG A 172 2.89 -0.71 23.09
C ARG A 172 1.66 -1.11 22.28
N SER A 173 0.68 -1.74 22.94
CA SER A 173 -0.62 -1.97 22.29
C SER A 173 -1.31 -0.64 21.95
N SER A 174 -1.82 -0.52 20.73
CA SER A 174 -2.60 0.63 20.27
C SER A 174 -4.07 0.57 20.70
N THR A 175 -4.60 -0.63 20.95
CA THR A 175 -6.02 -0.88 21.22
C THR A 175 -6.38 -1.02 22.70
N ARG A 176 -5.42 -1.35 23.55
CA ARG A 176 -5.67 -1.48 24.99
C ARG A 176 -5.95 -0.13 25.64
N TRP A 177 -7.06 -0.01 26.38
CA TRP A 177 -7.45 1.21 27.12
C TRP A 177 -6.69 1.33 28.44
N PHE A 178 -6.43 0.20 29.11
CA PHE A 178 -5.75 0.14 30.40
C PHE A 178 -4.48 -0.69 30.31
N ALA A 179 -3.53 -0.43 31.22
CA ALA A 179 -2.27 -1.19 31.36
C ALA A 179 -1.48 -1.32 30.04
N ARG A 180 -1.28 -0.22 29.32
CA ARG A 180 -0.46 -0.16 28.10
C ARG A 180 1.02 -0.34 28.45
N ARG A 181 1.41 -1.55 28.80
CA ARG A 181 2.83 -1.87 29.09
C ARG A 181 3.66 -1.69 27.83
N GLU A 182 4.79 -1.02 27.99
CA GLU A 182 5.81 -0.96 26.96
C GLU A 182 6.48 -2.32 26.80
N ARG A 183 6.73 -2.68 25.55
CA ARG A 183 7.48 -3.84 25.14
C ARG A 183 8.65 -3.37 24.30
N ARG A 184 9.64 -4.23 24.15
CA ARG A 184 10.88 -3.91 23.43
C ARG A 184 11.20 -5.03 22.46
N VAL A 185 11.73 -4.63 21.31
CA VAL A 185 12.34 -5.55 20.34
C VAL A 185 13.66 -4.96 19.90
N ARG A 186 14.66 -5.81 19.77
CA ARG A 186 15.99 -5.42 19.31
C ARG A 186 16.17 -5.84 17.86
N ALA A 187 16.79 -4.98 17.07
CA ALA A 187 16.99 -5.21 15.65
C ALA A 187 18.35 -4.68 15.18
N ARG A 188 18.89 -5.31 14.15
CA ARG A 188 20.11 -4.85 13.48
C ARG A 188 19.82 -3.59 12.64
N ASN A 189 18.70 -3.55 11.97
CA ASN A 189 18.26 -2.42 11.14
C ASN A 189 16.79 -2.11 11.44
N VAL A 190 16.39 -0.85 11.25
CA VAL A 190 15.01 -0.39 11.38
C VAL A 190 14.64 0.38 10.13
N VAL A 191 13.52 0.02 9.51
CA VAL A 191 12.91 0.75 8.38
C VAL A 191 11.65 1.46 8.88
N LEU A 192 11.58 2.76 8.67
CA LEU A 192 10.45 3.60 9.06
C LEU A 192 9.50 3.77 7.87
N SER A 193 8.34 3.16 7.95
CA SER A 193 7.33 3.14 6.88
C SER A 193 5.92 3.39 7.41
N ALA A 194 5.78 4.27 8.41
CA ALA A 194 4.50 4.56 9.08
C ALA A 194 3.72 5.70 8.38
N SER A 195 3.85 5.85 7.07
CA SER A 195 3.40 6.98 6.27
C SER A 195 4.02 8.32 6.72
N SER A 196 3.77 9.41 5.99
CA SER A 196 4.37 10.72 6.30
C SER A 196 4.06 11.17 7.72
N LEU A 197 2.79 11.16 8.13
CA LEU A 197 2.38 11.63 9.47
C LEU A 197 2.90 10.73 10.59
N GLY A 198 2.79 9.41 10.43
CA GLY A 198 3.22 8.46 11.46
C GLY A 198 4.74 8.45 11.63
N THR A 199 5.49 8.44 10.53
CA THR A 199 6.95 8.47 10.55
C THR A 199 7.46 9.78 11.15
N THR A 200 6.97 10.93 10.67
CA THR A 200 7.37 12.25 11.17
C THR A 200 7.02 12.41 12.64
N GLY A 201 5.81 11.99 13.05
CA GLY A 201 5.40 12.04 14.45
C GLY A 201 6.26 11.17 15.37
N LEU A 202 6.67 9.97 14.91
CA LEU A 202 7.59 9.12 15.66
C LEU A 202 8.99 9.74 15.77
N LEU A 203 9.52 10.29 14.68
CA LEU A 203 10.82 10.93 14.67
C LEU A 203 10.88 12.17 15.56
N PHE A 204 9.86 13.04 15.53
CA PHE A 204 9.78 14.17 16.46
C PHE A 204 9.71 13.73 17.92
N ARG A 205 8.99 12.64 18.21
CA ARG A 205 8.97 12.08 19.56
C ARG A 205 10.36 11.60 19.98
N CYS A 206 11.07 10.88 19.11
CA CYS A 206 12.42 10.40 19.39
C CYS A 206 13.42 11.56 19.59
N ARG A 207 13.24 12.67 18.87
CA ARG A 207 14.11 13.84 18.99
C ARG A 207 13.76 14.69 20.22
N ASP A 208 12.49 15.10 20.36
CA ASP A 208 12.08 16.19 21.23
C ASP A 208 11.57 15.70 22.60
N GLN A 209 11.02 14.48 22.69
CA GLN A 209 10.45 13.97 23.93
C GLN A 209 11.35 12.96 24.64
N THR A 210 11.90 11.98 23.91
CA THR A 210 12.75 10.95 24.53
C THR A 210 14.24 11.26 24.39
N GLY A 211 14.63 12.11 23.47
CA GLY A 211 16.03 12.43 23.21
C GLY A 211 16.83 11.24 22.67
N SER A 212 16.16 10.17 22.20
CA SER A 212 16.82 8.96 21.72
C SER A 212 17.49 9.13 20.38
N LEU A 213 17.00 10.07 19.55
CA LEU A 213 17.55 10.42 18.25
C LEU A 213 17.76 11.95 18.12
N PRO A 214 18.65 12.57 18.90
CA PRO A 214 18.74 14.02 19.02
C PRO A 214 19.28 14.73 17.77
N ARG A 215 19.87 13.99 16.82
CA ARG A 215 20.51 14.55 15.62
C ARG A 215 19.62 14.51 14.38
N ILE A 216 18.37 14.13 14.50
CA ILE A 216 17.45 14.15 13.36
C ILE A 216 17.05 15.60 13.07
N SER A 217 17.28 16.04 11.85
CA SER A 217 16.91 17.38 11.34
C SER A 217 15.53 17.35 10.70
#